data_0bba677c00a3451b32d01259a78fd96d
#
_entry.id   0bba677c00a3451b32d01259a78fd96d
#
_cell.length_a   1.000
_cell.length_b   1.000
_cell.length_c   1.000
_cell.angle_alpha   90.00
_cell.angle_beta   90.00
_cell.angle_gamma   90.00
#
_symmetry.space_group_name_H-M   'P 1'
#
loop_
_entity.id
_entity.type
_entity.pdbx_description
1 polymer ?
#
loop_
_entity_poly.entity_id
_entity_poly.type
_entity_poly.pdbx_seq_one_letter_code
_entity_poly.pdbx_strand_id
1 'polypeptide(L)'
;MATFLVTGANRGLGLEYCRQLQRRGDAVIAVCRQRSSEIEGLDVRVESGIELSSEVAIDALLQRLEGVALDGVILNAGILQSMGLDDLDPDGIRRQFEVNALAPLLLARALIGQMGEGAKLALMTSRMGSIDDNTSGGSYGYRMSKVALNIAGKSLAHDLAPRGIAVAILHPGLVRTRMINFNPNGISPEQAVRGLLARIDALTLATTGTFWHANGDVLPW
;
A
#
# COMPACT_ATOMS: atom_id res chain seq x y z
N MET A 1 16.41 -1.71 -14.78
CA MET A 1 15.40 -2.70 -14.33
C MET A 1 15.43 -2.63 -12.80
N ALA A 2 14.36 -2.18 -12.20
CA ALA A 2 14.21 -2.10 -10.75
C ALA A 2 13.40 -3.28 -10.22
N THR A 3 13.57 -3.65 -8.94
CA THR A 3 12.84 -4.73 -8.29
C THR A 3 11.79 -4.16 -7.34
N PHE A 4 10.52 -4.44 -7.58
CA PHE A 4 9.40 -3.98 -6.78
C PHE A 4 8.69 -5.12 -6.06
N LEU A 5 8.41 -4.93 -4.77
CA LEU A 5 7.51 -5.79 -4.02
C LEU A 5 6.14 -5.10 -3.87
N VAL A 6 5.06 -5.82 -4.20
CA VAL A 6 3.68 -5.30 -4.12
C VAL A 6 2.83 -6.22 -3.26
N THR A 7 2.20 -5.70 -2.20
CA THR A 7 1.28 -6.47 -1.37
C THR A 7 -0.17 -6.34 -1.81
N GLY A 8 -0.99 -7.38 -1.55
CA GLY A 8 -2.37 -7.43 -2.02
C GLY A 8 -2.46 -7.51 -3.54
N ALA A 9 -1.50 -8.22 -4.15
CA ALA A 9 -1.22 -8.21 -5.58
C ALA A 9 -2.20 -9.03 -6.45
N ASN A 10 -3.07 -9.83 -5.85
CA ASN A 10 -3.92 -10.77 -6.60
C ASN A 10 -5.17 -10.13 -7.23
N ARG A 11 -5.48 -8.86 -6.97
CA ARG A 11 -6.63 -8.15 -7.53
C ARG A 11 -6.52 -6.63 -7.40
N GLY A 12 -7.45 -5.92 -8.05
CA GLY A 12 -7.61 -4.46 -7.90
C GLY A 12 -6.34 -3.68 -8.21
N LEU A 13 -6.02 -2.69 -7.36
CA LEU A 13 -4.83 -1.86 -7.55
C LEU A 13 -3.53 -2.65 -7.48
N GLY A 14 -3.42 -3.63 -6.56
CA GLY A 14 -2.20 -4.44 -6.43
C GLY A 14 -1.88 -5.23 -7.68
N LEU A 15 -2.89 -5.85 -8.30
CA LEU A 15 -2.73 -6.55 -9.58
C LEU A 15 -2.36 -5.57 -10.71
N GLU A 16 -2.96 -4.41 -10.72
CA GLU A 16 -2.67 -3.41 -11.74
C GLU A 16 -1.27 -2.80 -11.59
N TYR A 17 -0.77 -2.62 -10.35
CA TYR A 17 0.65 -2.31 -10.11
C TYR A 17 1.57 -3.36 -10.74
N CYS A 18 1.29 -4.65 -10.50
CA CYS A 18 2.09 -5.72 -11.09
C CYS A 18 2.09 -5.67 -12.63
N ARG A 19 0.93 -5.41 -13.26
CA ARG A 19 0.82 -5.28 -14.72
C ARG A 19 1.64 -4.12 -15.27
N GLN A 20 1.54 -2.94 -14.65
CA GLN A 20 2.23 -1.76 -15.16
C GLN A 20 3.74 -1.81 -14.91
N LEU A 21 4.18 -2.31 -13.76
CA LEU A 21 5.59 -2.51 -13.46
C LEU A 21 6.22 -3.54 -14.42
N GLN A 22 5.56 -4.70 -14.62
CA GLN A 22 6.02 -5.70 -15.59
C GLN A 22 6.12 -5.13 -17.01
N ARG A 23 5.09 -4.40 -17.50
CA ARG A 23 5.11 -3.76 -18.83
C ARG A 23 6.24 -2.75 -18.96
N ARG A 24 6.68 -2.14 -17.87
CA ARG A 24 7.79 -1.20 -17.81
C ARG A 24 9.16 -1.91 -17.83
N GLY A 25 9.19 -3.24 -17.71
CA GLY A 25 10.40 -4.05 -17.66
C GLY A 25 11.02 -4.17 -16.27
N ASP A 26 10.27 -3.83 -15.21
CA ASP A 26 10.72 -4.04 -13.84
C ASP A 26 10.47 -5.47 -13.36
N ALA A 27 11.33 -5.98 -12.47
CA ALA A 27 11.11 -7.22 -11.75
C ALA A 27 10.03 -7.00 -10.66
N VAL A 28 9.04 -7.89 -10.59
CA VAL A 28 7.91 -7.75 -9.66
C VAL A 28 7.79 -8.96 -8.77
N ILE A 29 7.71 -8.72 -7.46
CA ILE A 29 7.39 -9.71 -6.44
C ILE A 29 5.98 -9.41 -5.94
N ALA A 30 5.03 -10.23 -6.35
CA ALA A 30 3.61 -10.11 -6.06
C ALA A 30 3.27 -10.91 -4.80
N VAL A 31 2.99 -10.21 -3.68
CA VAL A 31 2.67 -10.84 -2.39
C VAL A 31 1.17 -10.88 -2.17
N CYS A 32 0.61 -12.07 -1.90
CA CYS A 32 -0.82 -12.24 -1.67
C CYS A 32 -1.14 -13.43 -0.76
N ARG A 33 -2.36 -13.47 -0.25
CA ARG A 33 -2.86 -14.63 0.52
C ARG A 33 -3.20 -15.80 -0.39
N GLN A 34 -3.87 -15.51 -1.49
CA GLN A 34 -4.32 -16.50 -2.47
C GLN A 34 -3.98 -16.00 -3.86
N ARG A 35 -3.50 -16.89 -4.71
CA ARG A 35 -3.29 -16.60 -6.14
C ARG A 35 -4.63 -16.37 -6.82
N SER A 36 -4.62 -15.62 -7.88
CA SER A 36 -5.73 -15.50 -8.83
C SER A 36 -5.22 -15.87 -10.22
N SER A 37 -6.13 -16.28 -11.11
CA SER A 37 -5.79 -16.57 -12.50
C SER A 37 -5.15 -15.38 -13.20
N GLU A 38 -5.55 -14.16 -12.82
CA GLU A 38 -5.02 -12.93 -13.41
C GLU A 38 -3.56 -12.67 -13.03
N ILE A 39 -3.15 -12.97 -11.76
CA ILE A 39 -1.74 -12.80 -11.36
C ILE A 39 -0.87 -13.93 -11.90
N GLU A 40 -1.41 -15.14 -12.04
CA GLU A 40 -0.72 -16.27 -12.65
C GLU A 40 -0.46 -16.08 -14.15
N GLY A 41 -1.28 -15.26 -14.82
CA GLY A 41 -1.10 -14.89 -16.23
C GLY A 41 -0.02 -13.81 -16.45
N LEU A 42 0.64 -13.30 -15.40
CA LEU A 42 1.72 -12.34 -15.51
C LEU A 42 3.08 -13.01 -15.30
N ASP A 43 4.09 -12.53 -16.00
CA ASP A 43 5.48 -12.92 -15.77
C ASP A 43 6.05 -12.16 -14.56
N VAL A 44 5.63 -12.57 -13.37
CA VAL A 44 6.03 -11.99 -12.08
C VAL A 44 6.28 -13.10 -11.05
N ARG A 45 7.17 -12.86 -10.11
CA ARG A 45 7.38 -13.76 -8.97
C ARG A 45 6.21 -13.65 -8.00
N VAL A 46 5.50 -14.75 -7.74
CA VAL A 46 4.32 -14.76 -6.85
C VAL A 46 4.61 -15.45 -5.53
N GLU A 47 4.59 -14.68 -4.45
CA GLU A 47 4.65 -15.15 -3.07
C GLU A 47 3.24 -15.24 -2.48
N SER A 48 2.69 -16.43 -2.46
CA SER A 48 1.34 -16.70 -1.96
C SER A 48 1.34 -17.37 -0.60
N GLY A 49 0.17 -17.39 0.06
CA GLY A 49 0.00 -17.91 1.43
C GLY A 49 0.44 -16.91 2.50
N ILE A 50 0.67 -15.65 2.16
CA ILE A 50 1.17 -14.64 3.07
C ILE A 50 0.00 -13.86 3.67
N GLU A 51 -0.33 -14.14 4.95
CA GLU A 51 -1.24 -13.33 5.75
C GLU A 51 -0.42 -12.26 6.49
N LEU A 52 -0.57 -11.01 6.06
CA LEU A 52 0.28 -9.90 6.52
C LEU A 52 0.07 -9.50 8.00
N SER A 53 -1.02 -9.94 8.63
CA SER A 53 -1.24 -9.78 10.07
C SER A 53 -0.58 -10.89 10.92
N SER A 54 0.12 -11.83 10.29
CA SER A 54 0.84 -12.92 10.95
C SER A 54 2.35 -12.71 10.90
N GLU A 55 2.98 -12.54 12.06
CA GLU A 55 4.45 -12.42 12.13
C GLU A 55 5.15 -13.65 11.53
N VAL A 56 4.62 -14.85 11.79
CA VAL A 56 5.15 -16.10 11.21
C VAL A 56 5.11 -16.08 9.68
N ALA A 57 4.03 -15.52 9.09
CA ALA A 57 3.94 -15.42 7.63
C ALA A 57 4.88 -14.34 7.07
N ILE A 58 5.12 -13.25 7.81
CA ILE A 58 6.12 -12.24 7.46
C ILE A 58 7.52 -12.85 7.50
N ASP A 59 7.88 -13.59 8.55
CA ASP A 59 9.18 -14.25 8.68
C ASP A 59 9.41 -15.26 7.54
N ALA A 60 8.38 -16.04 7.21
CA ALA A 60 8.44 -16.96 6.07
C ALA A 60 8.63 -16.23 4.72
N LEU A 61 8.01 -15.06 4.56
CA LEU A 61 8.23 -14.22 3.37
C LEU A 61 9.69 -13.74 3.32
N LEU A 62 10.23 -13.24 4.45
CA LEU A 62 11.62 -12.75 4.52
C LEU A 62 12.63 -13.84 4.15
N GLN A 63 12.43 -15.08 4.64
CA GLN A 63 13.28 -16.22 4.27
C GLN A 63 13.25 -16.48 2.77
N ARG A 64 12.07 -16.39 2.13
CA ARG A 64 11.95 -16.56 0.67
C ARG A 64 12.60 -15.40 -0.11
N LEU A 65 12.72 -14.23 0.51
CA LEU A 65 13.32 -13.03 -0.10
C LEU A 65 14.80 -12.85 0.30
N GLU A 66 15.43 -13.83 0.94
CA GLU A 66 16.84 -13.74 1.31
C GLU A 66 17.71 -13.45 0.08
N GLY A 67 18.60 -12.46 0.22
CA GLY A 67 19.49 -11.99 -0.86
C GLY A 67 18.82 -11.16 -1.95
N VAL A 68 17.52 -10.86 -1.84
CA VAL A 68 16.82 -9.99 -2.80
C VAL A 68 16.99 -8.53 -2.40
N ALA A 69 17.54 -7.72 -3.31
CA ALA A 69 17.55 -6.26 -3.16
C ALA A 69 16.24 -5.67 -3.71
N LEU A 70 15.63 -4.76 -2.96
CA LEU A 70 14.36 -4.10 -3.30
C LEU A 70 14.59 -2.61 -3.59
N ASP A 71 14.30 -2.18 -4.81
CA ASP A 71 14.31 -0.76 -5.20
C ASP A 71 12.99 -0.06 -4.83
N GLY A 72 11.91 -0.83 -4.73
CA GLY A 72 10.60 -0.31 -4.34
C GLY A 72 9.75 -1.31 -3.58
N VAL A 73 9.07 -0.83 -2.53
CA VAL A 73 8.09 -1.61 -1.77
C VAL A 73 6.76 -0.87 -1.77
N ILE A 74 5.71 -1.51 -2.27
CA ILE A 74 4.35 -0.95 -2.36
C ILE A 74 3.44 -1.73 -1.41
N LEU A 75 3.18 -1.16 -0.24
CA LEU A 75 2.30 -1.73 0.77
C LEU A 75 0.86 -1.34 0.47
N ASN A 76 0.25 -2.11 -0.44
CA ASN A 76 -1.08 -1.84 -1.00
C ASN A 76 -2.21 -2.66 -0.34
N ALA A 77 -1.90 -3.77 0.32
CA ALA A 77 -2.92 -4.60 0.97
C ALA A 77 -3.76 -3.79 1.96
N GLY A 78 -5.06 -4.03 1.96
CA GLY A 78 -5.98 -3.36 2.88
C GLY A 78 -7.39 -3.90 2.77
N ILE A 79 -8.18 -3.63 3.80
CA ILE A 79 -9.61 -3.96 3.88
C ILE A 79 -10.44 -2.73 4.23
N LEU A 80 -11.70 -2.76 3.85
CA LEU A 80 -12.69 -1.74 4.20
C LEU A 80 -13.95 -2.45 4.66
N GLN A 81 -14.38 -2.14 5.88
CA GLN A 81 -15.70 -2.43 6.42
C GLN A 81 -16.32 -1.10 6.82
N SER A 82 -17.36 -0.72 6.11
CA SER A 82 -18.11 0.50 6.43
C SER A 82 -19.00 0.24 7.65
N MET A 83 -19.04 1.19 8.58
CA MET A 83 -19.88 1.15 9.77
C MET A 83 -20.22 2.57 10.22
N GLY A 84 -21.42 2.79 10.68
CA GLY A 84 -21.87 4.04 11.29
C GLY A 84 -21.65 4.06 12.81
N LEU A 85 -22.23 5.06 13.48
CA LEU A 85 -22.19 5.14 14.93
C LEU A 85 -23.09 4.10 15.60
N ASP A 86 -24.21 3.79 14.96
CA ASP A 86 -25.25 2.89 15.50
C ASP A 86 -24.95 1.40 15.27
N ASP A 87 -24.03 1.09 14.36
CA ASP A 87 -23.65 -0.28 13.98
C ASP A 87 -22.13 -0.55 14.18
N LEU A 88 -21.53 0.06 15.20
CA LEU A 88 -20.10 -0.14 15.51
C LEU A 88 -19.81 -1.60 15.81
N ASP A 89 -18.83 -2.15 15.10
CA ASP A 89 -18.26 -3.48 15.32
C ASP A 89 -16.82 -3.36 15.83
N PRO A 90 -16.56 -3.52 17.14
CA PRO A 90 -15.23 -3.39 17.73
C PRO A 90 -14.21 -4.38 17.14
N ASP A 91 -14.63 -5.59 16.78
CA ASP A 91 -13.72 -6.58 16.19
C ASP A 91 -13.40 -6.25 14.74
N GLY A 92 -14.38 -5.75 13.99
CA GLY A 92 -14.15 -5.19 12.66
C GLY A 92 -13.22 -3.97 12.67
N ILE A 93 -13.33 -3.11 13.70
CA ILE A 93 -12.41 -1.97 13.89
C ILE A 93 -10.99 -2.47 14.16
N ARG A 94 -10.80 -3.41 15.12
CA ARG A 94 -9.50 -4.00 15.42
C ARG A 94 -8.87 -4.66 14.19
N ARG A 95 -9.66 -5.42 13.43
CA ARG A 95 -9.19 -6.07 12.21
C ARG A 95 -8.77 -5.07 11.14
N GLN A 96 -9.50 -3.97 10.96
CA GLN A 96 -9.09 -2.92 10.02
C GLN A 96 -7.80 -2.23 10.46
N PHE A 97 -7.63 -1.97 11.75
CA PHE A 97 -6.40 -1.41 12.30
C PHE A 97 -5.21 -2.34 12.09
N GLU A 98 -5.39 -3.63 12.39
CA GLU A 98 -4.38 -4.67 12.22
C GLU A 98 -3.90 -4.74 10.77
N VAL A 99 -4.83 -4.90 9.82
CA VAL A 99 -4.50 -5.11 8.40
C VAL A 99 -4.03 -3.84 7.71
N ASN A 100 -4.63 -2.68 8.04
CA ASN A 100 -4.40 -1.43 7.29
C ASN A 100 -3.28 -0.56 7.87
N ALA A 101 -2.90 -0.76 9.15
CA ALA A 101 -1.91 0.08 9.82
C ALA A 101 -0.75 -0.73 10.41
N LEU A 102 -1.04 -1.71 11.28
CA LEU A 102 0.01 -2.45 11.98
C LEU A 102 0.77 -3.37 11.03
N ALA A 103 0.09 -4.18 10.24
CA ALA A 103 0.72 -5.11 9.29
C ALA A 103 1.66 -4.40 8.29
N PRO A 104 1.27 -3.29 7.61
CA PRO A 104 2.20 -2.59 6.74
C PRO A 104 3.39 -1.97 7.49
N LEU A 105 3.23 -1.50 8.73
CA LEU A 105 4.34 -1.00 9.55
C LEU A 105 5.34 -2.11 9.88
N LEU A 106 4.85 -3.27 10.34
CA LEU A 106 5.70 -4.42 10.67
C LEU A 106 6.41 -4.97 9.43
N LEU A 107 5.70 -5.07 8.31
CA LEU A 107 6.31 -5.52 7.05
C LEU A 107 7.34 -4.51 6.52
N ALA A 108 7.06 -3.21 6.60
CA ALA A 108 8.05 -2.18 6.25
C ALA A 108 9.33 -2.38 7.07
N ARG A 109 9.21 -2.46 8.41
CA ARG A 109 10.34 -2.70 9.31
C ARG A 109 11.14 -3.95 8.92
N ALA A 110 10.44 -5.03 8.59
CA ALA A 110 11.06 -6.31 8.24
C ALA A 110 11.85 -6.25 6.91
N LEU A 111 11.37 -5.46 5.92
CA LEU A 111 11.98 -5.33 4.60
C LEU A 111 13.07 -4.27 4.50
N ILE A 112 13.24 -3.39 5.50
CA ILE A 112 14.23 -2.29 5.47
C ILE A 112 15.67 -2.80 5.20
N GLY A 113 16.02 -3.99 5.70
CA GLY A 113 17.34 -4.60 5.48
C GLY A 113 17.64 -4.97 4.03
N GLN A 114 16.59 -5.08 3.19
CA GLN A 114 16.70 -5.39 1.76
C GLN A 114 16.57 -4.15 0.87
N MET A 115 16.32 -2.98 1.47
CA MET A 115 16.19 -1.70 0.78
C MET A 115 17.49 -0.90 0.91
N GLY A 116 18.10 -0.56 -0.21
CA GLY A 116 19.31 0.25 -0.27
C GLY A 116 19.03 1.75 -0.38
N GLU A 117 20.10 2.54 -0.45
CA GLU A 117 20.02 3.97 -0.78
C GLU A 117 19.32 4.18 -2.14
N GLY A 118 18.41 5.14 -2.21
CA GLY A 118 17.58 5.42 -3.37
C GLY A 118 16.31 4.57 -3.45
N ALA A 119 16.13 3.56 -2.60
CA ALA A 119 14.92 2.77 -2.56
C ALA A 119 13.70 3.57 -2.08
N LYS A 120 12.51 3.14 -2.47
CA LYS A 120 11.25 3.85 -2.22
C LYS A 120 10.23 2.94 -1.53
N LEU A 121 9.64 3.46 -0.45
CA LEU A 121 8.55 2.81 0.27
C LEU A 121 7.24 3.56 0.00
N ALA A 122 6.25 2.90 -0.56
CA ALA A 122 4.93 3.47 -0.82
C ALA A 122 3.86 2.82 0.07
N LEU A 123 3.16 3.64 0.85
CA LEU A 123 2.06 3.24 1.73
C LEU A 123 0.74 3.63 1.10
N MET A 124 -0.11 2.64 0.78
CA MET A 124 -1.43 2.88 0.21
C MET A 124 -2.43 3.21 1.32
N THR A 125 -2.67 4.49 1.50
CA THR A 125 -3.65 5.01 2.45
C THR A 125 -4.93 5.47 1.75
N SER A 126 -5.63 6.41 2.34
CA SER A 126 -6.87 6.98 1.82
C SER A 126 -7.02 8.43 2.29
N ARG A 127 -7.65 9.27 1.46
CA ARG A 127 -8.16 10.59 1.86
C ARG A 127 -9.07 10.49 3.10
N MET A 128 -9.74 9.36 3.32
CA MET A 128 -10.48 9.09 4.55
C MET A 128 -9.59 9.00 5.80
N GLY A 129 -8.27 8.93 5.67
CA GLY A 129 -7.28 9.08 6.74
C GLY A 129 -6.85 10.53 7.00
N SER A 130 -7.44 11.51 6.33
CA SER A 130 -7.27 12.92 6.66
C SER A 130 -8.25 13.34 7.78
N ILE A 131 -7.75 14.02 8.79
CA ILE A 131 -8.57 14.59 9.87
C ILE A 131 -9.24 15.87 9.37
N ASP A 132 -8.50 16.73 8.69
CA ASP A 132 -8.98 18.02 8.18
C ASP A 132 -10.06 17.85 7.10
N ASP A 133 -9.94 16.80 6.27
CA ASP A 133 -10.86 16.54 5.16
C ASP A 133 -12.09 15.70 5.58
N ASN A 134 -12.21 15.36 6.86
CA ASN A 134 -13.33 14.57 7.38
C ASN A 134 -14.59 15.40 7.59
N THR A 135 -15.31 15.67 6.52
CA THR A 135 -16.56 16.44 6.53
C THR A 135 -17.82 15.55 6.60
N SER A 136 -17.72 14.23 6.47
CA SER A 136 -18.85 13.31 6.35
C SER A 136 -19.03 12.33 7.52
N GLY A 137 -18.01 12.16 8.38
CA GLY A 137 -18.05 11.17 9.46
C GLY A 137 -18.14 9.72 8.98
N GLY A 138 -18.63 8.83 9.82
CA GLY A 138 -18.81 7.39 9.53
C GLY A 138 -17.53 6.61 9.26
N SER A 139 -17.67 5.35 8.91
CA SER A 139 -16.55 4.44 8.57
C SER A 139 -15.42 4.47 9.59
N TYR A 140 -15.76 4.48 10.88
CA TYR A 140 -14.82 4.72 11.99
C TYR A 140 -13.57 3.85 11.92
N GLY A 141 -13.73 2.53 11.81
CA GLY A 141 -12.61 1.60 11.77
C GLY A 141 -11.66 1.86 10.59
N TYR A 142 -12.22 2.14 9.41
CA TYR A 142 -11.42 2.44 8.22
C TYR A 142 -10.66 3.76 8.36
N ARG A 143 -11.35 4.85 8.74
CA ARG A 143 -10.73 6.17 8.94
C ARG A 143 -9.62 6.10 9.97
N MET A 144 -9.89 5.55 11.16
CA MET A 144 -8.90 5.40 12.24
C MET A 144 -7.69 4.61 11.78
N SER A 145 -7.89 3.50 11.04
CA SER A 145 -6.79 2.69 10.52
C SER A 145 -5.95 3.44 9.48
N LYS A 146 -6.56 4.30 8.66
CA LYS A 146 -5.83 5.08 7.65
C LYS A 146 -5.13 6.32 8.24
N VAL A 147 -5.69 6.94 9.29
CA VAL A 147 -4.96 7.95 10.11
C VAL A 147 -3.72 7.31 10.75
N ALA A 148 -3.88 6.12 11.34
CA ALA A 148 -2.76 5.40 11.94
C ALA A 148 -1.67 5.05 10.92
N LEU A 149 -2.04 4.64 9.70
CA LEU A 149 -1.07 4.41 8.62
C LEU A 149 -0.39 5.71 8.17
N ASN A 150 -1.13 6.84 8.13
CA ASN A 150 -0.58 8.13 7.75
C ASN A 150 0.51 8.58 8.72
N ILE A 151 0.26 8.52 10.04
CA ILE A 151 1.28 8.89 11.04
C ILE A 151 2.45 7.91 11.05
N ALA A 152 2.22 6.61 10.87
CA ALA A 152 3.29 5.63 10.72
C ALA A 152 4.16 5.94 9.50
N GLY A 153 3.55 6.29 8.36
CA GLY A 153 4.26 6.69 7.15
C GLY A 153 5.10 7.96 7.34
N LYS A 154 4.56 8.93 8.08
CA LYS A 154 5.30 10.16 8.41
C LYS A 154 6.52 9.88 9.31
N SER A 155 6.36 9.02 10.31
CA SER A 155 7.45 8.58 11.18
C SER A 155 8.51 7.80 10.39
N LEU A 156 8.09 6.83 9.57
CA LEU A 156 9.00 6.08 8.70
C LEU A 156 9.79 6.99 7.75
N ALA A 157 9.19 8.08 7.25
CA ALA A 157 9.89 9.02 6.40
C ALA A 157 11.05 9.72 7.13
N HIS A 158 10.88 10.06 8.40
CA HIS A 158 11.96 10.63 9.22
C HIS A 158 13.03 9.59 9.55
N ASP A 159 12.63 8.37 9.95
CA ASP A 159 13.55 7.32 10.39
C ASP A 159 14.37 6.75 9.22
N LEU A 160 13.82 6.75 7.99
CA LEU A 160 14.45 6.16 6.82
C LEU A 160 15.23 7.15 5.95
N ALA A 161 14.99 8.46 6.09
CA ALA A 161 15.72 9.49 5.35
C ALA A 161 17.25 9.41 5.54
N PRO A 162 17.81 9.17 6.75
CA PRO A 162 19.24 9.00 6.95
C PRO A 162 19.83 7.78 6.24
N ARG A 163 18.98 6.82 5.83
CA ARG A 163 19.38 5.62 5.07
C ARG A 163 19.19 5.80 3.56
N GLY A 164 18.83 7.00 3.11
CA GLY A 164 18.58 7.29 1.71
C GLY A 164 17.28 6.69 1.15
N ILE A 165 16.35 6.23 2.00
CA ILE A 165 15.07 5.62 1.60
C ILE A 165 13.96 6.66 1.71
N ALA A 166 13.25 6.91 0.61
CA ALA A 166 12.14 7.86 0.58
C ALA A 166 10.79 7.15 0.76
N VAL A 167 9.86 7.79 1.48
CA VAL A 167 8.53 7.25 1.79
C VAL A 167 7.43 8.09 1.16
N ALA A 168 6.54 7.46 0.37
CA ALA A 168 5.34 8.07 -0.19
C ALA A 168 4.10 7.59 0.59
N ILE A 169 3.21 8.52 0.94
CA ILE A 169 1.91 8.25 1.57
C ILE A 169 0.86 8.59 0.52
N LEU A 170 0.13 7.58 0.00
CA LEU A 170 -0.58 7.69 -1.25
C LEU A 170 -2.08 7.40 -1.13
N HIS A 171 -2.91 8.29 -1.69
CA HIS A 171 -4.32 8.07 -1.91
C HIS A 171 -4.61 7.87 -3.41
N PRO A 172 -5.27 6.76 -3.80
CA PRO A 172 -5.51 6.43 -5.20
C PRO A 172 -6.65 7.21 -5.88
N GLY A 173 -7.43 7.97 -5.11
CA GLY A 173 -8.73 8.48 -5.53
C GLY A 173 -9.85 7.45 -5.29
N LEU A 174 -11.04 7.75 -5.80
CA LEU A 174 -12.15 6.79 -5.84
C LEU A 174 -11.91 5.86 -7.03
N VAL A 175 -11.55 4.60 -6.77
CA VAL A 175 -11.15 3.65 -7.81
C VAL A 175 -12.15 2.51 -7.93
N ARG A 176 -12.64 2.25 -9.13
CA ARG A 176 -13.62 1.21 -9.46
C ARG A 176 -13.06 -0.19 -9.21
N THR A 177 -13.12 -0.63 -7.97
CA THR A 177 -12.66 -1.94 -7.50
C THR A 177 -13.75 -2.65 -6.70
N ARG A 178 -13.54 -3.94 -6.43
CA ARG A 178 -14.42 -4.74 -5.57
C ARG A 178 -14.58 -4.12 -4.16
N MET A 179 -13.56 -3.44 -3.65
CA MET A 179 -13.59 -2.82 -2.31
C MET A 179 -14.72 -1.80 -2.15
N ILE A 180 -15.12 -1.13 -3.23
CA ILE A 180 -16.21 -0.15 -3.27
C ILE A 180 -17.35 -0.60 -4.20
N ASN A 181 -17.56 -1.92 -4.33
CA ASN A 181 -18.61 -2.51 -5.16
C ASN A 181 -18.62 -1.97 -6.60
N PHE A 182 -17.43 -1.74 -7.19
CA PHE A 182 -17.27 -1.22 -8.55
C PHE A 182 -18.03 0.07 -8.83
N ASN A 183 -18.07 0.98 -7.85
CA ASN A 183 -18.78 2.27 -7.97
C ASN A 183 -18.48 2.93 -9.33
N PRO A 184 -19.51 3.23 -10.16
CA PRO A 184 -19.33 3.74 -11.52
C PRO A 184 -18.67 5.13 -11.58
N ASN A 185 -18.76 5.92 -10.50
CA ASN A 185 -18.12 7.23 -10.40
C ASN A 185 -16.61 7.15 -10.14
N GLY A 186 -16.07 5.94 -9.87
CA GLY A 186 -14.65 5.73 -9.68
C GLY A 186 -13.87 5.69 -11.01
N ILE A 187 -12.63 6.17 -10.97
CA ILE A 187 -11.67 6.02 -12.08
C ILE A 187 -11.26 4.55 -12.24
N SER A 188 -10.70 4.19 -13.39
CA SER A 188 -10.21 2.83 -13.57
C SER A 188 -8.96 2.55 -12.72
N PRO A 189 -8.72 1.28 -12.31
CA PRO A 189 -7.47 0.90 -11.65
C PRO A 189 -6.23 1.28 -12.46
N GLU A 190 -6.30 1.17 -13.79
CA GLU A 190 -5.21 1.55 -14.69
C GLU A 190 -4.86 3.04 -14.58
N GLN A 191 -5.86 3.91 -14.60
CA GLN A 191 -5.67 5.34 -14.46
C GLN A 191 -5.10 5.71 -13.09
N ALA A 192 -5.62 5.12 -12.01
CA ALA A 192 -5.15 5.34 -10.66
C ALA A 192 -3.69 4.93 -10.49
N VAL A 193 -3.34 3.70 -10.90
CA VAL A 193 -1.97 3.18 -10.75
C VAL A 193 -0.97 3.96 -11.59
N ARG A 194 -1.33 4.40 -12.79
CA ARG A 194 -0.47 5.29 -13.60
C ARG A 194 -0.10 6.57 -12.82
N GLY A 195 -1.07 7.21 -12.18
CA GLY A 195 -0.82 8.39 -11.34
C GLY A 195 0.01 8.08 -10.10
N LEU A 196 -0.26 6.96 -9.44
CA LEU A 196 0.47 6.53 -8.25
C LEU A 196 1.94 6.19 -8.57
N LEU A 197 2.20 5.47 -9.67
CA LEU A 197 3.56 5.19 -10.13
C LEU A 197 4.31 6.47 -10.46
N ALA A 198 3.65 7.46 -11.11
CA ALA A 198 4.27 8.75 -11.36
C ALA A 198 4.67 9.49 -10.06
N ARG A 199 3.90 9.32 -8.95
CA ARG A 199 4.28 9.86 -7.63
C ARG A 199 5.45 9.10 -7.03
N ILE A 200 5.47 7.78 -7.13
CA ILE A 200 6.58 6.93 -6.66
C ILE A 200 7.84 7.25 -7.47
N ASP A 201 7.75 7.38 -8.78
CA ASP A 201 8.92 7.66 -9.63
C ASP A 201 9.53 9.05 -9.33
N ALA A 202 8.69 10.06 -9.11
CA ALA A 202 9.12 11.42 -8.76
C ALA A 202 9.53 11.61 -7.28
N LEU A 203 9.36 10.60 -6.43
CA LEU A 203 9.65 10.68 -5.00
C LEU A 203 11.15 10.85 -4.76
N THR A 204 11.50 11.81 -3.90
CA THR A 204 12.87 12.10 -3.44
C THR A 204 12.90 12.26 -1.93
N LEU A 205 14.09 12.36 -1.33
CA LEU A 205 14.22 12.66 0.09
C LEU A 205 13.66 14.05 0.46
N ALA A 206 13.66 15.00 -0.48
CA ALA A 206 13.07 16.32 -0.26
C ALA A 206 11.53 16.28 -0.16
N THR A 207 10.91 15.27 -0.76
CA THR A 207 9.45 15.09 -0.78
C THR A 207 8.99 13.89 0.04
N THR A 208 9.91 13.24 0.80
CA THR A 208 9.59 12.09 1.66
C THR A 208 8.56 12.44 2.71
N GLY A 209 7.66 11.53 3.00
CA GLY A 209 6.60 11.71 4.00
C GLY A 209 5.51 12.69 3.61
N THR A 210 5.37 13.03 2.33
CA THR A 210 4.25 13.83 1.83
C THR A 210 3.05 12.93 1.52
N PHE A 211 1.84 13.42 1.86
CA PHE A 211 0.59 12.74 1.56
C PHE A 211 0.04 13.21 0.21
N TRP A 212 0.05 12.31 -0.77
CA TRP A 212 -0.30 12.61 -2.16
C TRP A 212 -1.59 11.95 -2.61
N HIS A 213 -2.38 12.67 -3.38
CA HIS A 213 -3.37 12.09 -4.27
C HIS A 213 -2.69 11.57 -5.57
N ALA A 214 -3.24 10.53 -6.19
CA ALA A 214 -2.72 9.96 -7.46
C ALA A 214 -2.60 11.00 -8.59
N ASN A 215 -3.43 12.05 -8.58
CA ASN A 215 -3.38 13.13 -9.58
C ASN A 215 -2.23 14.13 -9.37
N GLY A 216 -1.54 14.07 -8.23
CA GLY A 216 -0.41 14.92 -7.89
C GLY A 216 -0.67 16.00 -6.85
N ASP A 217 -1.91 16.14 -6.40
CA ASP A 217 -2.24 17.09 -5.32
C ASP A 217 -1.68 16.61 -3.99
N VAL A 218 -1.20 17.54 -3.17
CA VAL A 218 -0.88 17.30 -1.76
C VAL A 218 -2.19 17.33 -0.97
N LEU A 219 -2.41 16.31 -0.17
CA LEU A 219 -3.60 16.20 0.67
C LEU A 219 -3.34 16.74 2.08
N PRO A 220 -4.36 17.33 2.73
CA PRO A 220 -4.29 17.70 4.13
C PRO A 220 -4.26 16.46 5.04
N TRP A 221 -3.73 16.65 6.26
CA TRP A 221 -3.65 15.58 7.26
C TRP A 221 -4.96 15.32 8.01
#